data_f09ccbb5c1510137775b42d66d5d45bf
#
_entry.id   f09ccbb5c1510137775b42d66d5d45bf
#
_cell.length_a   1.000
_cell.length_b   1.000
_cell.length_c   1.000
_cell.angle_alpha   90.00
_cell.angle_beta   90.00
_cell.angle_gamma   90.00
#
_symmetry.space_group_name_H-M   'P 1'
#
loop_
_entity.id
_entity.type
_entity.pdbx_description
1 polymer ?
#
loop_
_entity_poly.entity_id
_entity_poly.type
_entity_poly.pdbx_seq_one_letter_code
_entity_poly.pdbx_strand_id
1 'polypeptide(L)'
;WKYTEPISAKEISYAVEDLIGNEKYVFYVGMSSTEQMPSIESGDKGMIWSKKIKVQADRGWGLMKFLILIGALGLFIFGMKVMSDGLQRASGERLRKMLGSLTSNRVKGVFTGFFSTAIVQSSSVTTVMTVSLVNAGLLTLRQSAGVMMGANIGTTITAWLVLLLGFKVSIASYALVLIALGAPLMFMNFSKAKEISSAVIGFAILFIGLEFLKDSVPTLDNDSAIVQFFVNYKDIPVISNIMFVLLGALVTIVIQSSSAAMALTLTMVSKGIIPYEVACAMILGENIGTTITAEIASAVGNVHAKRSARIHSLFNIIGVTWMLLVFPWFTSMVGYIIGGDSFDSENSEMANSGIALFNTM
;
A
#
# COMPACT_ATOMS: atom_id res chain seq x y z
N TRP A 1 0.15 0.13 43.13
CA TRP A 1 1.07 -0.80 42.48
C TRP A 1 0.24 -1.95 41.90
N LYS A 2 0.33 -2.19 40.57
CA LYS A 2 -0.20 -3.41 39.96
C LYS A 2 1.00 -4.33 39.68
N TYR A 3 0.88 -5.56 40.10
CA TYR A 3 1.87 -6.61 39.80
C TYR A 3 1.41 -7.39 38.60
N THR A 4 2.34 -7.79 37.78
CA THR A 4 2.13 -8.81 36.76
C THR A 4 2.61 -10.16 37.29
N GLU A 5 2.12 -11.24 36.74
CA GLU A 5 2.59 -12.58 37.09
C GLU A 5 4.10 -12.76 36.82
N PRO A 6 4.80 -13.63 37.57
CA PRO A 6 6.20 -13.89 37.35
C PRO A 6 6.44 -14.45 35.93
N ILE A 7 7.37 -13.86 35.22
CA ILE A 7 7.74 -14.27 33.86
C ILE A 7 8.93 -15.22 33.92
N SER A 8 8.89 -16.30 33.13
CA SER A 8 10.02 -17.22 33.01
C SER A 8 11.28 -16.49 32.52
N ALA A 9 12.45 -16.86 33.06
CA ALA A 9 13.74 -16.27 32.68
C ALA A 9 14.11 -16.43 31.18
N LYS A 10 13.29 -17.13 30.40
CA LYS A 10 13.43 -17.29 28.96
C LYS A 10 12.64 -16.24 28.14
N GLU A 11 11.76 -15.47 28.75
CA GLU A 11 11.02 -14.42 28.07
C GLU A 11 11.81 -13.12 28.07
N ILE A 12 11.98 -12.54 26.89
CA ILE A 12 12.77 -11.31 26.66
C ILE A 12 11.87 -10.08 26.62
N SER A 13 10.55 -10.25 26.41
CA SER A 13 9.58 -9.15 26.33
C SER A 13 8.29 -9.49 27.05
N TYR A 14 7.70 -8.49 27.69
CA TYR A 14 6.40 -8.58 28.34
C TYR A 14 5.55 -7.36 27.97
N ALA A 15 4.35 -7.60 27.47
CA ALA A 15 3.39 -6.53 27.18
C ALA A 15 2.57 -6.20 28.42
N VAL A 16 2.53 -4.93 28.80
CA VAL A 16 1.66 -4.44 29.88
C VAL A 16 0.41 -3.85 29.23
N GLU A 17 -0.72 -4.50 29.45
CA GLU A 17 -2.02 -4.10 28.93
C GLU A 17 -2.73 -3.11 29.87
N ASP A 18 -3.85 -2.53 29.43
CA ASP A 18 -4.71 -1.61 30.22
C ASP A 18 -4.04 -0.32 30.72
N LEU A 19 -3.06 0.19 29.99
CA LEU A 19 -2.48 1.50 30.29
C LEU A 19 -3.40 2.63 29.81
N ILE A 20 -3.72 3.58 30.71
CA ILE A 20 -4.50 4.76 30.37
C ILE A 20 -3.67 5.69 29.48
N GLY A 21 -4.16 6.00 28.28
CA GLY A 21 -3.47 6.87 27.33
C GLY A 21 -3.15 8.25 27.93
N ASN A 22 -1.95 8.75 27.66
CA ASN A 22 -1.40 10.02 28.13
C ASN A 22 -0.94 10.06 29.61
N GLU A 23 -1.07 8.99 30.37
CA GLU A 23 -0.47 8.91 31.68
C GLU A 23 0.99 8.48 31.65
N LYS A 24 1.74 8.91 32.67
CA LYS A 24 3.15 8.52 32.84
C LYS A 24 3.22 7.34 33.78
N TYR A 25 3.75 6.24 33.30
CA TYR A 25 3.96 5.03 34.06
C TYR A 25 5.43 4.85 34.40
N VAL A 26 5.65 4.20 35.52
CA VAL A 26 6.99 3.88 36.00
C VAL A 26 7.06 2.40 36.26
N PHE A 27 7.89 1.72 35.51
CA PHE A 27 8.11 0.29 35.62
C PHE A 27 9.43 0.01 36.34
N TYR A 28 9.42 -1.07 37.11
CA TYR A 28 10.61 -1.67 37.67
C TYR A 28 10.58 -3.15 37.31
N VAL A 29 11.68 -3.69 36.81
CA VAL A 29 11.84 -5.13 36.59
C VAL A 29 12.63 -5.67 37.75
N GLY A 30 12.04 -6.59 38.52
CA GLY A 30 12.69 -7.28 39.62
C GLY A 30 13.07 -8.71 39.19
N MET A 31 14.26 -9.16 39.53
CA MET A 31 14.66 -10.56 39.43
C MET A 31 14.72 -11.18 40.83
N SER A 32 14.03 -12.30 41.04
CA SER A 32 14.07 -13.09 42.25
C SER A 32 14.61 -14.48 41.94
N SER A 33 15.36 -15.02 42.87
CA SER A 33 15.83 -16.42 42.80
C SER A 33 14.79 -17.43 43.34
N THR A 34 13.64 -16.95 43.85
CA THR A 34 12.57 -17.78 44.40
C THR A 34 11.27 -17.58 43.64
N GLU A 35 10.48 -18.67 43.51
CA GLU A 35 9.17 -18.63 42.82
C GLU A 35 8.07 -17.85 43.55
N GLN A 36 8.33 -17.41 44.80
CA GLN A 36 7.36 -16.62 45.56
C GLN A 36 7.51 -15.14 45.28
N MET A 37 6.41 -14.49 44.89
CA MET A 37 6.37 -13.03 44.77
C MET A 37 6.62 -12.35 46.10
N PRO A 38 7.67 -11.56 46.27
CA PRO A 38 7.90 -10.79 47.48
C PRO A 38 6.92 -9.61 47.53
N SER A 39 6.40 -9.29 48.71
CA SER A 39 5.65 -8.05 48.91
C SER A 39 6.59 -6.86 48.88
N ILE A 40 6.24 -5.81 48.13
CA ILE A 40 7.05 -4.56 48.03
C ILE A 40 7.26 -3.88 49.38
N GLU A 41 6.35 -4.15 50.37
CA GLU A 41 6.43 -3.56 51.68
C GLU A 41 7.56 -4.14 52.58
N SER A 42 8.10 -5.29 52.22
CA SER A 42 9.05 -6.00 53.09
C SER A 42 10.53 -5.71 52.83
N GLY A 43 10.90 -4.91 51.86
CA GLY A 43 12.31 -4.57 51.61
C GLY A 43 13.21 -5.79 51.38
N ASP A 44 12.71 -6.80 50.66
CA ASP A 44 13.33 -8.12 50.55
C ASP A 44 14.76 -8.05 50.02
N LYS A 45 15.70 -8.53 50.80
CA LYS A 45 17.14 -8.49 50.57
C LYS A 45 17.62 -9.38 49.41
N GLY A 46 16.73 -10.04 48.68
CA GLY A 46 17.05 -10.98 47.63
C GLY A 46 16.66 -10.52 46.20
N MET A 47 16.09 -9.36 46.03
CA MET A 47 15.61 -8.88 44.74
C MET A 47 16.56 -7.87 44.12
N ILE A 48 16.92 -8.08 42.87
CA ILE A 48 17.68 -7.11 42.03
C ILE A 48 16.69 -6.36 41.18
N TRP A 49 16.53 -5.06 41.46
CA TRP A 49 15.63 -4.19 40.71
C TRP A 49 16.37 -3.48 39.56
N SER A 50 15.70 -3.36 38.43
CA SER A 50 16.19 -2.54 37.34
C SER A 50 16.22 -1.07 37.70
N LYS A 51 16.91 -0.28 36.86
CA LYS A 51 16.73 1.18 36.88
C LYS A 51 15.27 1.51 36.55
N LYS A 52 14.81 2.66 37.07
CA LYS A 52 13.48 3.21 36.82
C LYS A 52 13.24 3.42 35.33
N ILE A 53 12.29 2.71 34.76
CA ILE A 53 11.89 2.85 33.36
C ILE A 53 10.65 3.74 33.34
N LYS A 54 10.78 4.94 32.77
CA LYS A 54 9.63 5.84 32.59
C LYS A 54 9.09 5.65 31.19
N VAL A 55 7.81 5.30 31.11
CA VAL A 55 7.08 5.16 29.86
C VAL A 55 5.84 6.06 29.94
N GLN A 56 5.54 6.74 28.87
CA GLN A 56 4.28 7.44 28.74
C GLN A 56 3.40 6.61 27.79
N ALA A 57 2.22 6.21 28.25
CA ALA A 57 1.26 5.53 27.39
C ALA A 57 0.88 6.43 26.22
N ASP A 58 0.81 5.85 25.03
CA ASP A 58 0.53 6.60 23.82
C ASP A 58 -0.89 7.19 23.85
N ARG A 59 -1.02 8.43 23.36
CA ARG A 59 -2.34 9.02 23.16
C ARG A 59 -3.01 8.27 22.02
N GLY A 60 -4.28 7.93 22.18
CA GLY A 60 -5.12 7.47 21.09
C GLY A 60 -5.09 8.44 19.89
N TRP A 61 -5.84 8.15 18.84
CA TRP A 61 -5.93 8.99 17.65
C TRP A 61 -6.23 10.44 18.02
N GLY A 62 -5.26 11.32 17.75
CA GLY A 62 -5.38 12.76 17.90
C GLY A 62 -5.00 13.47 16.60
N LEU A 63 -5.32 14.75 16.50
CA LEU A 63 -5.02 15.57 15.32
C LEU A 63 -3.55 15.43 14.87
N MET A 64 -2.61 15.35 15.79
CA MET A 64 -1.19 15.22 15.48
C MET A 64 -0.88 13.90 14.74
N LYS A 65 -1.42 12.76 15.20
CA LYS A 65 -1.24 11.46 14.53
C LYS A 65 -1.89 11.44 13.15
N PHE A 66 -3.05 12.05 13.01
CA PHE A 66 -3.70 12.22 11.71
C PHE A 66 -2.85 13.06 10.74
N LEU A 67 -2.26 14.15 11.21
CA LEU A 67 -1.35 14.96 10.39
C LEU A 67 -0.07 14.22 10.01
N ILE A 68 0.48 13.40 10.92
CA ILE A 68 1.64 12.55 10.63
C ILE A 68 1.28 11.49 9.58
N LEU A 69 0.11 10.87 9.67
CA LEU A 69 -0.38 9.90 8.67
C LEU A 69 -0.49 10.54 7.29
N ILE A 70 -1.09 11.74 7.20
CA ILE A 70 -1.16 12.49 5.93
C ILE A 70 0.24 12.84 5.42
N GLY A 71 1.15 13.25 6.30
CA GLY A 71 2.53 13.56 5.96
C GLY A 71 3.29 12.33 5.43
N ALA A 72 3.12 11.19 6.07
CA ALA A 72 3.73 9.91 5.67
C ALA A 72 3.20 9.45 4.30
N LEU A 73 1.88 9.53 4.10
CA LEU A 73 1.25 9.25 2.80
C LEU A 73 1.74 10.24 1.72
N GLY A 74 1.84 11.52 2.07
CA GLY A 74 2.41 12.55 1.19
C GLY A 74 3.85 12.24 0.78
N LEU A 75 4.69 11.81 1.73
CA LEU A 75 6.08 11.43 1.47
C LEU A 75 6.17 10.18 0.57
N PHE A 76 5.32 9.18 0.82
CA PHE A 76 5.21 8.00 -0.04
C PHE A 76 4.84 8.37 -1.49
N ILE A 77 3.78 9.19 -1.66
CA ILE A 77 3.34 9.66 -2.97
C ILE A 77 4.42 10.50 -3.66
N PHE A 78 5.09 11.38 -2.92
CA PHE A 78 6.19 12.20 -3.44
C PHE A 78 7.35 11.33 -3.93
N GLY A 79 7.79 10.36 -3.12
CA GLY A 79 8.84 9.41 -3.50
C GLY A 79 8.47 8.64 -4.76
N MET A 80 7.24 8.14 -4.83
CA MET A 80 6.72 7.44 -6.01
C MET A 80 6.70 8.33 -7.25
N LYS A 81 6.29 9.59 -7.10
CA LYS A 81 6.28 10.57 -8.20
C LYS A 81 7.70 10.85 -8.70
N VAL A 82 8.63 11.14 -7.80
CA VAL A 82 10.05 11.42 -8.15
C VAL A 82 10.67 10.22 -8.87
N MET A 83 10.43 9.00 -8.36
CA MET A 83 10.88 7.76 -8.98
C MET A 83 10.29 7.59 -10.39
N SER A 84 8.97 7.70 -10.51
CA SER A 84 8.25 7.56 -11.78
C SER A 84 8.70 8.59 -12.82
N ASP A 85 8.83 9.86 -12.41
CA ASP A 85 9.31 10.95 -13.29
C ASP A 85 10.75 10.69 -13.75
N GLY A 86 11.62 10.19 -12.86
CA GLY A 86 12.98 9.80 -13.19
C GLY A 86 13.02 8.66 -14.22
N LEU A 87 12.27 7.59 -13.99
CA LEU A 87 12.15 6.44 -14.90
C LEU A 87 11.52 6.84 -16.23
N GLN A 88 10.49 7.68 -16.21
CA GLN A 88 9.83 8.19 -17.43
C GLN A 88 10.79 9.01 -18.28
N ARG A 89 11.56 9.94 -17.69
CA ARG A 89 12.54 10.76 -18.42
C ARG A 89 13.69 9.90 -18.96
N ALA A 90 14.21 8.97 -18.16
CA ALA A 90 15.26 8.05 -18.58
C ALA A 90 14.83 7.17 -19.79
N SER A 91 13.54 6.78 -19.82
CA SER A 91 12.97 5.86 -20.82
C SER A 91 12.13 6.56 -21.89
N GLY A 92 11.85 7.85 -21.78
CA GLY A 92 10.75 8.56 -22.44
C GLY A 92 10.67 8.39 -23.97
N GLU A 93 11.79 8.43 -24.69
CA GLU A 93 11.79 8.23 -26.14
C GLU A 93 11.49 6.77 -26.52
N ARG A 94 12.06 5.82 -25.77
CA ARG A 94 11.81 4.39 -25.97
C ARG A 94 10.34 4.05 -25.64
N LEU A 95 9.82 4.60 -24.55
CA LEU A 95 8.44 4.41 -24.14
C LEU A 95 7.46 4.91 -25.19
N ARG A 96 7.68 6.11 -25.73
CA ARG A 96 6.85 6.69 -26.79
C ARG A 96 6.91 5.86 -28.08
N LYS A 97 8.10 5.37 -28.45
CA LYS A 97 8.29 4.46 -29.60
C LYS A 97 7.57 3.14 -29.35
N MET A 98 7.67 2.56 -28.16
CA MET A 98 6.95 1.33 -27.79
C MET A 98 5.44 1.51 -27.95
N LEU A 99 4.87 2.54 -27.36
CA LEU A 99 3.43 2.83 -27.45
C LEU A 99 2.96 3.09 -28.89
N GLY A 100 3.77 3.74 -29.74
CA GLY A 100 3.42 4.05 -31.12
C GLY A 100 3.61 2.89 -32.11
N SER A 101 4.65 2.05 -31.95
CA SER A 101 5.02 1.05 -32.94
C SER A 101 4.64 -0.39 -32.60
N LEU A 102 4.62 -0.76 -31.29
CA LEU A 102 4.38 -2.13 -30.85
C LEU A 102 2.89 -2.46 -30.62
N THR A 103 1.99 -1.52 -30.90
CA THR A 103 0.55 -1.69 -30.70
C THR A 103 -0.21 -2.18 -31.93
N SER A 104 0.47 -2.84 -32.88
CA SER A 104 -0.13 -3.26 -34.16
C SER A 104 -1.36 -4.17 -34.03
N ASN A 105 -1.52 -4.87 -32.91
CA ASN A 105 -2.72 -5.64 -32.57
C ASN A 105 -3.04 -5.52 -31.07
N ARG A 106 -4.23 -6.01 -30.64
CA ARG A 106 -4.72 -5.89 -29.26
C ARG A 106 -3.77 -6.55 -28.24
N VAL A 107 -3.26 -7.75 -28.56
CA VAL A 107 -2.38 -8.52 -27.66
C VAL A 107 -1.07 -7.79 -27.47
N LYS A 108 -0.45 -7.31 -28.54
CA LYS A 108 0.76 -6.48 -28.45
C LYS A 108 0.50 -5.19 -27.66
N GLY A 109 -0.70 -4.60 -27.82
CA GLY A 109 -1.13 -3.45 -27.02
C GLY A 109 -1.12 -3.76 -25.52
N VAL A 110 -1.66 -4.91 -25.09
CA VAL A 110 -1.64 -5.34 -23.68
C VAL A 110 -0.21 -5.47 -23.16
N PHE A 111 0.67 -6.18 -23.87
CA PHE A 111 2.08 -6.27 -23.48
C PHE A 111 2.77 -4.91 -23.42
N THR A 112 2.50 -4.04 -24.39
CA THR A 112 3.06 -2.68 -24.40
C THR A 112 2.61 -1.87 -23.21
N GLY A 113 1.32 -1.91 -22.86
CA GLY A 113 0.76 -1.25 -21.68
C GLY A 113 1.35 -1.81 -20.39
N PHE A 114 1.43 -3.13 -20.27
CA PHE A 114 2.04 -3.82 -19.15
C PHE A 114 3.48 -3.37 -18.90
N PHE A 115 4.34 -3.52 -19.90
CA PHE A 115 5.76 -3.14 -19.75
C PHE A 115 5.95 -1.64 -19.56
N SER A 116 5.14 -0.80 -20.22
CA SER A 116 5.20 0.65 -20.03
C SER A 116 4.90 1.02 -18.58
N THR A 117 3.84 0.47 -18.01
CA THR A 117 3.47 0.73 -16.60
C THR A 117 4.46 0.10 -15.63
N ALA A 118 4.90 -1.13 -15.88
CA ALA A 118 5.90 -1.79 -15.02
C ALA A 118 7.22 -1.03 -14.96
N ILE A 119 7.67 -0.46 -16.07
CA ILE A 119 8.91 0.34 -16.14
C ILE A 119 8.73 1.71 -15.48
N VAL A 120 7.64 2.42 -15.80
CA VAL A 120 7.39 3.78 -15.30
C VAL A 120 6.83 3.76 -13.88
N GLN A 121 6.30 2.61 -13.42
CA GLN A 121 5.64 2.46 -12.13
C GLN A 121 4.43 3.42 -11.95
N SER A 122 3.76 3.77 -13.06
CA SER A 122 2.59 4.64 -13.07
C SER A 122 1.64 4.30 -14.22
N SER A 123 0.50 3.69 -13.89
CA SER A 123 -0.57 3.44 -14.86
C SER A 123 -1.22 4.74 -15.32
N SER A 124 -1.34 5.74 -14.47
CA SER A 124 -1.88 7.06 -14.83
C SER A 124 -1.05 7.72 -15.94
N VAL A 125 0.28 7.68 -15.85
CA VAL A 125 1.17 8.19 -16.90
C VAL A 125 0.94 7.43 -18.21
N THR A 126 0.91 6.10 -18.17
CA THR A 126 0.69 5.27 -19.35
C THR A 126 -0.67 5.53 -20.00
N THR A 127 -1.74 5.64 -19.20
CA THR A 127 -3.10 5.88 -19.71
C THR A 127 -3.27 7.30 -20.25
N VAL A 128 -2.77 8.33 -19.57
CA VAL A 128 -2.79 9.72 -20.07
C VAL A 128 -1.98 9.86 -21.36
N MET A 129 -0.81 9.23 -21.45
CA MET A 129 -0.02 9.20 -22.67
C MET A 129 -0.77 8.48 -23.81
N THR A 130 -1.45 7.38 -23.52
CA THR A 130 -2.28 6.65 -24.47
C THR A 130 -3.44 7.52 -24.98
N VAL A 131 -4.17 8.20 -24.08
CA VAL A 131 -5.23 9.16 -24.45
C VAL A 131 -4.68 10.26 -25.34
N SER A 132 -3.50 10.80 -25.02
CA SER A 132 -2.85 11.85 -25.80
C SER A 132 -2.46 11.37 -27.21
N LEU A 133 -1.96 10.12 -27.34
CA LEU A 133 -1.64 9.52 -28.65
C LEU A 133 -2.91 9.26 -29.48
N VAL A 134 -4.01 8.85 -28.85
CA VAL A 134 -5.32 8.74 -29.53
C VAL A 134 -5.82 10.10 -29.97
N ASN A 135 -5.67 11.13 -29.12
CA ASN A 135 -6.04 12.51 -29.46
C ASN A 135 -5.26 13.05 -30.67
N ALA A 136 -3.98 12.67 -30.78
CA ALA A 136 -3.12 13.02 -31.90
C ALA A 136 -3.33 12.15 -33.16
N GLY A 137 -4.24 11.17 -33.12
CA GLY A 137 -4.48 10.25 -34.23
C GLY A 137 -3.37 9.20 -34.46
N LEU A 138 -2.44 9.08 -33.51
CA LEU A 138 -1.30 8.14 -33.58
C LEU A 138 -1.67 6.73 -33.10
N LEU A 139 -2.76 6.60 -32.33
CA LEU A 139 -3.32 5.32 -31.90
C LEU A 139 -4.81 5.23 -32.21
N THR A 140 -5.24 4.05 -32.64
CA THR A 140 -6.67 3.73 -32.77
C THR A 140 -7.29 3.39 -31.42
N LEU A 141 -8.62 3.49 -31.29
CA LEU A 141 -9.36 3.08 -30.09
C LEU A 141 -9.11 1.60 -29.71
N ARG A 142 -8.97 0.71 -30.69
CA ARG A 142 -8.67 -0.71 -30.43
C ARG A 142 -7.30 -0.92 -29.81
N GLN A 143 -6.31 -0.18 -30.28
CA GLN A 143 -4.94 -0.23 -29.76
C GLN A 143 -4.89 0.35 -28.35
N SER A 144 -5.56 1.50 -28.13
CA SER A 144 -5.60 2.13 -26.81
C SER A 144 -6.28 1.25 -25.76
N ALA A 145 -7.35 0.54 -26.13
CA ALA A 145 -8.00 -0.42 -25.22
C ALA A 145 -7.02 -1.50 -24.74
N GLY A 146 -6.24 -2.09 -25.66
CA GLY A 146 -5.21 -3.06 -25.30
C GLY A 146 -4.16 -2.47 -24.35
N VAL A 147 -3.65 -1.28 -24.66
CA VAL A 147 -2.64 -0.60 -23.81
C VAL A 147 -3.20 -0.32 -22.42
N MET A 148 -4.46 0.13 -22.30
CA MET A 148 -5.08 0.43 -21.00
C MET A 148 -5.30 -0.83 -20.16
N MET A 149 -5.75 -1.93 -20.77
CA MET A 149 -5.84 -3.24 -20.10
C MET A 149 -4.47 -3.69 -19.61
N GLY A 150 -3.42 -3.56 -20.45
CA GLY A 150 -2.06 -3.87 -20.05
C GLY A 150 -1.53 -2.97 -18.93
N ALA A 151 -1.87 -1.68 -18.94
CA ALA A 151 -1.49 -0.76 -17.88
C ALA A 151 -2.08 -1.16 -16.52
N ASN A 152 -3.32 -1.63 -16.47
CA ASN A 152 -3.92 -2.17 -15.23
C ASN A 152 -3.11 -3.37 -14.72
N ILE A 153 -2.81 -4.33 -15.57
CA ILE A 153 -1.98 -5.49 -15.20
C ILE A 153 -0.59 -5.01 -14.72
N GLY A 154 0.02 -4.03 -15.40
CA GLY A 154 1.34 -3.49 -15.01
C GLY A 154 1.36 -2.85 -13.63
N THR A 155 0.23 -2.33 -13.13
CA THR A 155 0.10 -1.78 -11.77
C THR A 155 0.29 -2.85 -10.69
N THR A 156 -0.01 -4.10 -10.99
CA THR A 156 0.15 -5.20 -10.01
C THR A 156 1.61 -5.40 -9.62
N ILE A 157 2.56 -5.09 -10.51
CA ILE A 157 4.00 -5.11 -10.19
C ILE A 157 4.32 -4.14 -9.05
N THR A 158 3.69 -2.96 -9.01
CA THR A 158 3.87 -2.01 -7.92
C THR A 158 3.37 -2.58 -6.60
N ALA A 159 2.24 -3.29 -6.61
CA ALA A 159 1.72 -3.97 -5.42
C ALA A 159 2.71 -4.99 -4.86
N TRP A 160 3.28 -5.83 -5.74
CA TRP A 160 4.30 -6.79 -5.35
C TRP A 160 5.60 -6.13 -4.86
N LEU A 161 6.03 -5.03 -5.48
CA LEU A 161 7.19 -4.28 -5.00
C LEU A 161 6.95 -3.71 -3.59
N VAL A 162 5.79 -3.11 -3.34
CA VAL A 162 5.41 -2.60 -2.02
C VAL A 162 5.38 -3.74 -1.01
N LEU A 163 4.74 -4.86 -1.34
CA LEU A 163 4.66 -6.01 -0.44
C LEU A 163 6.04 -6.60 -0.14
N LEU A 164 6.80 -6.96 -1.16
CA LEU A 164 8.06 -7.67 -0.99
C LEU A 164 9.12 -6.77 -0.35
N LEU A 165 9.31 -5.57 -0.87
CA LEU A 165 10.38 -4.67 -0.46
C LEU A 165 9.99 -3.79 0.74
N GLY A 166 8.69 -3.56 0.95
CA GLY A 166 8.20 -2.75 2.04
C GLY A 166 7.85 -3.54 3.29
N PHE A 167 7.16 -4.67 3.13
CA PHE A 167 6.68 -5.45 4.27
C PHE A 167 7.57 -6.66 4.59
N LYS A 168 8.10 -7.38 3.59
CA LYS A 168 8.94 -8.56 3.84
C LYS A 168 10.42 -8.24 4.05
N VAL A 169 11.00 -7.34 3.26
CA VAL A 169 12.45 -7.04 3.29
C VAL A 169 12.79 -5.75 4.02
N SER A 170 11.82 -4.84 4.22
CA SER A 170 12.03 -3.51 4.85
C SER A 170 13.18 -2.71 4.22
N ILE A 171 13.09 -2.48 2.91
CA ILE A 171 14.09 -1.70 2.14
C ILE A 171 14.33 -0.31 2.74
N ALA A 172 13.38 0.23 3.50
CA ALA A 172 13.54 1.50 4.21
C ALA A 172 14.83 1.56 5.04
N SER A 173 15.25 0.45 5.63
CA SER A 173 16.52 0.36 6.39
C SER A 173 17.77 0.66 5.55
N TYR A 174 17.67 0.45 4.23
CA TYR A 174 18.77 0.70 3.28
C TYR A 174 18.58 2.00 2.48
N ALA A 175 17.51 2.76 2.76
CA ALA A 175 17.16 3.95 1.99
C ALA A 175 18.27 5.01 1.95
N LEU A 176 18.98 5.23 3.07
CA LEU A 176 20.10 6.16 3.12
C LEU A 176 21.27 5.72 2.23
N VAL A 177 21.51 4.40 2.11
CA VAL A 177 22.52 3.85 1.20
C VAL A 177 22.13 4.11 -0.25
N LEU A 178 20.86 3.91 -0.60
CA LEU A 178 20.35 4.22 -1.93
C LEU A 178 20.48 5.71 -2.26
N ILE A 179 20.19 6.59 -1.30
CA ILE A 179 20.37 8.04 -1.46
C ILE A 179 21.87 8.37 -1.65
N ALA A 180 22.76 7.76 -0.86
CA ALA A 180 24.20 7.97 -1.00
C ALA A 180 24.74 7.54 -2.36
N LEU A 181 24.17 6.49 -2.98
CA LEU A 181 24.50 6.06 -4.34
C LEU A 181 23.85 6.95 -5.41
N GLY A 182 22.63 7.40 -5.17
CA GLY A 182 21.87 8.23 -6.11
C GLY A 182 22.34 9.68 -6.17
N ALA A 183 22.65 10.29 -5.01
CA ALA A 183 22.97 11.72 -4.93
C ALA A 183 24.21 12.15 -5.76
N PRO A 184 25.31 11.41 -5.81
CA PRO A 184 26.44 11.78 -6.66
C PRO A 184 26.08 11.83 -8.16
N LEU A 185 25.15 10.99 -8.62
CA LEU A 185 24.71 10.99 -10.01
C LEU A 185 24.06 12.32 -10.44
N MET A 186 23.53 13.11 -9.50
CA MET A 186 22.96 14.43 -9.81
C MET A 186 24.01 15.40 -10.35
N PHE A 187 25.27 15.22 -9.95
CA PHE A 187 26.39 16.11 -10.28
C PHE A 187 27.20 15.61 -11.49
N MET A 188 26.86 14.43 -12.01
CA MET A 188 27.56 13.85 -13.15
C MET A 188 27.02 14.42 -14.47
N ASN A 189 27.90 14.65 -15.46
CA ASN A 189 27.58 15.31 -16.72
C ASN A 189 27.24 14.36 -17.86
N PHE A 190 26.83 13.11 -17.61
CA PHE A 190 26.35 12.27 -18.68
C PHE A 190 24.83 12.19 -18.76
N SER A 191 24.36 11.94 -20.01
CA SER A 191 23.00 12.20 -20.49
C SER A 191 21.97 11.38 -19.80
N LYS A 192 21.83 10.96 -18.75
CA LYS A 192 20.74 10.29 -18.00
C LYS A 192 21.06 10.14 -16.52
N ALA A 193 22.20 10.69 -16.07
CA ALA A 193 22.60 10.54 -14.70
C ALA A 193 21.60 11.18 -13.75
N LYS A 194 21.07 12.34 -14.10
CA LYS A 194 20.07 13.06 -13.28
C LYS A 194 18.74 12.32 -13.20
N GLU A 195 18.31 11.72 -14.31
CA GLU A 195 17.08 10.93 -14.36
C GLU A 195 17.20 9.65 -13.54
N ILE A 196 18.33 8.95 -13.64
CA ILE A 196 18.64 7.76 -12.85
C ILE A 196 18.75 8.14 -11.36
N SER A 197 19.45 9.23 -11.04
CA SER A 197 19.53 9.78 -9.70
C SER A 197 18.12 10.01 -9.12
N SER A 198 17.26 10.70 -9.85
CA SER A 198 15.88 10.95 -9.44
C SER A 198 15.12 9.65 -9.20
N ALA A 199 15.29 8.65 -10.06
CA ALA A 199 14.63 7.36 -9.89
C ALA A 199 15.11 6.64 -8.62
N VAL A 200 16.42 6.59 -8.36
CA VAL A 200 16.99 5.92 -7.19
C VAL A 200 16.63 6.65 -5.89
N ILE A 201 16.75 7.97 -5.87
CA ILE A 201 16.40 8.78 -4.68
C ILE A 201 14.88 8.70 -4.45
N GLY A 202 14.06 8.81 -5.49
CA GLY A 202 12.61 8.65 -5.39
C GLY A 202 12.21 7.29 -4.84
N PHE A 203 12.87 6.22 -5.27
CA PHE A 203 12.68 4.88 -4.73
C PHE A 203 13.01 4.79 -3.24
N ALA A 204 14.11 5.39 -2.80
CA ALA A 204 14.47 5.45 -1.39
C ALA A 204 13.44 6.24 -0.56
N ILE A 205 13.03 7.41 -1.03
CA ILE A 205 12.02 8.26 -0.37
C ILE A 205 10.67 7.54 -0.29
N LEU A 206 10.28 6.80 -1.33
CA LEU A 206 9.06 5.99 -1.34
C LEU A 206 9.05 5.01 -0.15
N PHE A 207 10.11 4.23 0.04
CA PHE A 207 10.16 3.25 1.13
C PHE A 207 10.32 3.89 2.51
N ILE A 208 11.00 5.03 2.62
CA ILE A 208 10.98 5.84 3.86
C ILE A 208 9.52 6.28 4.16
N GLY A 209 8.82 6.79 3.17
CA GLY A 209 7.41 7.17 3.31
C GLY A 209 6.50 6.01 3.70
N LEU A 210 6.73 4.83 3.13
CA LEU A 210 6.01 3.61 3.49
C LEU A 210 6.27 3.19 4.95
N GLU A 211 7.51 3.29 5.42
CA GLU A 211 7.84 2.98 6.81
C GLU A 211 7.15 3.95 7.77
N PHE A 212 7.22 5.26 7.50
CA PHE A 212 6.46 6.24 8.27
C PHE A 212 4.95 6.02 8.19
N LEU A 213 4.43 5.56 7.05
CA LEU A 213 3.01 5.22 6.91
C LEU A 213 2.64 4.06 7.82
N LYS A 214 3.42 2.98 7.84
CA LYS A 214 3.23 1.84 8.74
C LYS A 214 3.30 2.23 10.22
N ASP A 215 4.22 3.10 10.58
CA ASP A 215 4.39 3.57 11.96
C ASP A 215 3.30 4.55 12.39
N SER A 216 2.74 5.31 11.44
CA SER A 216 1.72 6.31 11.70
C SER A 216 0.33 5.71 11.90
N VAL A 217 0.06 4.55 11.28
CA VAL A 217 -1.19 3.82 11.48
C VAL A 217 -1.13 3.11 12.83
N PRO A 218 -1.96 3.49 13.81
CA PRO A 218 -1.94 2.86 15.12
C PRO A 218 -2.48 1.43 15.07
N THR A 219 -2.07 0.62 16.02
CA THR A 219 -2.82 -0.57 16.40
C THR A 219 -4.09 -0.09 17.10
N LEU A 220 -5.24 -0.48 16.60
CA LEU A 220 -6.53 -0.16 17.20
C LEU A 220 -7.03 -1.40 17.93
N ASP A 221 -7.61 -1.18 19.12
CA ASP A 221 -8.28 -2.24 19.83
C ASP A 221 -9.49 -2.72 19.01
N ASN A 222 -9.84 -4.00 19.15
CA ASN A 222 -10.99 -4.58 18.47
C ASN A 222 -12.32 -3.87 18.78
N ASP A 223 -12.40 -3.19 19.92
CA ASP A 223 -13.57 -2.40 20.34
C ASP A 223 -13.59 -0.98 19.75
N SER A 224 -12.57 -0.57 19.00
CA SER A 224 -12.57 0.76 18.38
C SER A 224 -13.68 0.89 17.34
N ALA A 225 -14.33 2.07 17.29
CA ALA A 225 -15.43 2.32 16.35
C ALA A 225 -15.04 2.09 14.88
N ILE A 226 -13.78 2.28 14.55
CA ILE A 226 -13.25 2.08 13.18
C ILE A 226 -13.18 0.59 12.86
N VAL A 227 -12.58 -0.23 13.72
CA VAL A 227 -12.48 -1.68 13.53
C VAL A 227 -13.90 -2.28 13.53
N GLN A 228 -14.75 -1.89 14.49
CA GLN A 228 -16.14 -2.34 14.58
C GLN A 228 -16.94 -1.97 13.31
N PHE A 229 -16.70 -0.82 12.70
CA PHE A 229 -17.31 -0.48 11.42
C PHE A 229 -16.99 -1.55 10.35
N PHE A 230 -15.72 -1.88 10.16
CA PHE A 230 -15.33 -2.87 9.15
C PHE A 230 -15.84 -4.28 9.50
N VAL A 231 -15.78 -4.67 10.77
CA VAL A 231 -16.22 -6.00 11.23
C VAL A 231 -17.74 -6.15 11.13
N ASN A 232 -18.52 -5.16 11.57
CA ASN A 232 -19.97 -5.23 11.58
C ASN A 232 -20.58 -5.21 10.19
N TYR A 233 -19.93 -4.54 9.24
CA TYR A 233 -20.44 -4.42 7.88
C TYR A 233 -19.84 -5.44 6.91
N LYS A 234 -18.82 -6.24 7.30
CA LYS A 234 -18.23 -7.26 6.39
C LYS A 234 -19.19 -8.35 5.99
N ASP A 235 -20.13 -8.71 6.86
CA ASP A 235 -21.00 -9.90 6.71
C ASP A 235 -22.37 -9.59 6.09
N ILE A 236 -22.61 -8.35 5.61
CA ILE A 236 -23.84 -8.01 4.88
C ILE A 236 -23.64 -8.39 3.40
N PRO A 237 -24.24 -9.49 2.91
CA PRO A 237 -23.98 -9.99 1.56
C PRO A 237 -24.23 -8.92 0.50
N VAL A 238 -23.35 -8.84 -0.52
CA VAL A 238 -23.42 -7.93 -1.67
C VAL A 238 -23.30 -6.43 -1.31
N ILE A 239 -24.11 -5.93 -0.36
CA ILE A 239 -24.11 -4.50 0.04
C ILE A 239 -22.77 -4.09 0.63
N SER A 240 -22.21 -4.93 1.48
CA SER A 240 -20.89 -4.74 2.09
C SER A 240 -19.80 -4.59 1.00
N ASN A 241 -19.73 -5.53 0.08
CA ASN A 241 -18.74 -5.49 -0.98
C ASN A 241 -18.87 -4.24 -1.85
N ILE A 242 -20.09 -3.85 -2.22
CA ILE A 242 -20.36 -2.62 -2.99
C ILE A 242 -19.91 -1.39 -2.19
N MET A 243 -20.22 -1.33 -0.90
CA MET A 243 -19.83 -0.21 -0.03
C MET A 243 -18.30 -0.09 0.03
N PHE A 244 -17.57 -1.18 0.21
CA PHE A 244 -16.11 -1.15 0.28
C PHE A 244 -15.45 -0.91 -1.08
N VAL A 245 -16.04 -1.37 -2.17
CA VAL A 245 -15.65 -0.96 -3.54
C VAL A 245 -15.80 0.54 -3.72
N LEU A 246 -16.92 1.13 -3.31
CA LEU A 246 -17.12 2.58 -3.39
C LEU A 246 -16.13 3.35 -2.50
N LEU A 247 -15.84 2.83 -1.31
CA LEU A 247 -14.84 3.42 -0.41
C LEU A 247 -13.44 3.39 -1.04
N GLY A 248 -13.00 2.26 -1.59
CA GLY A 248 -11.71 2.14 -2.29
C GLY A 248 -11.62 3.05 -3.52
N ALA A 249 -12.71 3.15 -4.29
CA ALA A 249 -12.79 4.08 -5.41
C ALA A 249 -12.66 5.54 -4.95
N LEU A 250 -13.37 5.94 -3.89
CA LEU A 250 -13.31 7.28 -3.33
C LEU A 250 -11.90 7.62 -2.84
N VAL A 251 -11.28 6.71 -2.08
CA VAL A 251 -9.90 6.88 -1.59
C VAL A 251 -8.95 7.12 -2.78
N THR A 252 -9.04 6.31 -3.82
CA THR A 252 -8.18 6.44 -5.00
C THR A 252 -8.45 7.72 -5.79
N ILE A 253 -9.70 8.15 -5.93
CA ILE A 253 -10.05 9.41 -6.58
C ILE A 253 -9.45 10.61 -5.83
N VAL A 254 -9.50 10.58 -4.50
CA VAL A 254 -8.94 11.65 -3.65
C VAL A 254 -7.41 11.66 -3.71
N ILE A 255 -6.79 10.50 -3.55
CA ILE A 255 -5.32 10.34 -3.55
C ILE A 255 -4.75 10.47 -4.98
N GLN A 256 -5.53 10.16 -6.01
CA GLN A 256 -5.14 10.09 -7.44
C GLN A 256 -3.99 9.12 -7.72
N SER A 257 -3.83 8.10 -6.86
CA SER A 257 -2.81 7.07 -6.98
C SER A 257 -3.31 5.75 -6.39
N SER A 258 -3.58 4.77 -7.24
CA SER A 258 -3.97 3.43 -6.80
C SER A 258 -2.86 2.72 -6.04
N SER A 259 -1.60 2.94 -6.41
CA SER A 259 -0.47 2.35 -5.67
C SER A 259 -0.35 2.91 -4.24
N ALA A 260 -0.68 4.18 -4.04
CA ALA A 260 -0.70 4.79 -2.71
C ALA A 260 -1.92 4.34 -1.90
N ALA A 261 -3.08 4.23 -2.53
CA ALA A 261 -4.29 3.67 -1.90
C ALA A 261 -4.02 2.23 -1.45
N MET A 262 -3.45 1.41 -2.33
CA MET A 262 -3.06 0.03 -2.02
C MET A 262 -2.04 -0.07 -0.87
N ALA A 263 -1.00 0.77 -0.85
CA ALA A 263 -0.04 0.78 0.25
C ALA A 263 -0.72 1.11 1.59
N LEU A 264 -1.67 2.04 1.59
CA LEU A 264 -2.50 2.34 2.75
C LEU A 264 -3.37 1.14 3.15
N THR A 265 -4.07 0.52 2.19
CA THR A 265 -4.91 -0.67 2.42
C THR A 265 -4.08 -1.82 3.01
N LEU A 266 -2.91 -2.16 2.42
CA LEU A 266 -1.99 -3.18 2.95
C LEU A 266 -1.50 -2.84 4.37
N THR A 267 -1.23 -1.57 4.65
CA THR A 267 -0.82 -1.12 5.98
C THR A 267 -1.96 -1.28 7.00
N MET A 268 -3.20 -0.94 6.63
CA MET A 268 -4.36 -1.11 7.50
C MET A 268 -4.64 -2.60 7.79
N VAL A 269 -4.46 -3.49 6.82
CA VAL A 269 -4.54 -4.94 7.02
C VAL A 269 -3.43 -5.42 7.95
N SER A 270 -2.19 -4.96 7.74
CA SER A 270 -1.05 -5.36 8.58
C SER A 270 -1.19 -4.91 10.05
N LYS A 271 -2.04 -3.92 10.32
CA LYS A 271 -2.37 -3.44 11.67
C LYS A 271 -3.68 -4.04 12.22
N GLY A 272 -4.30 -4.98 11.50
CA GLY A 272 -5.55 -5.62 11.92
C GLY A 272 -6.80 -4.73 11.88
N ILE A 273 -6.72 -3.55 11.21
CA ILE A 273 -7.84 -2.59 11.14
C ILE A 273 -8.88 -3.03 10.11
N ILE A 274 -8.42 -3.56 8.98
CA ILE A 274 -9.27 -3.98 7.86
C ILE A 274 -9.10 -5.48 7.65
N PRO A 275 -10.21 -6.25 7.65
CA PRO A 275 -10.19 -7.67 7.27
C PRO A 275 -9.75 -7.88 5.82
N TYR A 276 -9.24 -9.07 5.52
CA TYR A 276 -8.76 -9.48 4.20
C TYR A 276 -9.81 -9.26 3.09
N GLU A 277 -11.04 -9.71 3.30
CA GLU A 277 -12.13 -9.62 2.32
C GLU A 277 -12.51 -8.15 2.04
N VAL A 278 -12.54 -7.34 3.08
CA VAL A 278 -12.79 -5.90 2.96
C VAL A 278 -11.69 -5.23 2.13
N ALA A 279 -10.43 -5.57 2.37
CA ALA A 279 -9.31 -5.05 1.60
C ALA A 279 -9.38 -5.48 0.12
N CYS A 280 -9.74 -6.74 -0.17
CA CYS A 280 -9.97 -7.20 -1.53
C CYS A 280 -11.07 -6.41 -2.25
N ALA A 281 -12.19 -6.12 -1.55
CA ALA A 281 -13.25 -5.29 -2.10
C ALA A 281 -12.80 -3.84 -2.34
N MET A 282 -12.03 -3.25 -1.41
CA MET A 282 -11.45 -1.92 -1.59
C MET A 282 -10.54 -1.84 -2.81
N ILE A 283 -9.68 -2.84 -3.06
CA ILE A 283 -8.81 -2.90 -4.23
C ILE A 283 -9.59 -2.93 -5.55
N LEU A 284 -10.70 -3.64 -5.60
CA LEU A 284 -11.59 -3.56 -6.76
C LEU A 284 -12.06 -2.12 -7.00
N GLY A 285 -12.38 -1.40 -5.93
CA GLY A 285 -12.72 0.01 -5.99
C GLY A 285 -11.55 0.89 -6.44
N GLU A 286 -10.35 0.62 -5.96
CA GLU A 286 -9.14 1.36 -6.36
C GLU A 286 -8.89 1.28 -7.88
N ASN A 287 -9.19 0.13 -8.49
CA ASN A 287 -9.12 -0.03 -9.95
C ASN A 287 -10.12 0.86 -10.69
N ILE A 288 -11.37 1.01 -10.17
CA ILE A 288 -12.33 1.96 -10.73
C ILE A 288 -11.86 3.39 -10.52
N GLY A 289 -11.42 3.74 -9.30
CA GLY A 289 -10.98 5.10 -8.93
C GLY A 289 -9.82 5.60 -9.80
N THR A 290 -8.91 4.72 -10.21
CA THR A 290 -7.77 5.04 -11.08
C THR A 290 -8.21 5.63 -12.42
N THR A 291 -9.40 5.27 -12.93
CA THR A 291 -9.86 5.70 -14.24
C THR A 291 -10.14 7.20 -14.34
N ILE A 292 -10.37 7.88 -13.21
CA ILE A 292 -10.65 9.32 -13.16
C ILE A 292 -9.52 10.14 -13.78
N THR A 293 -8.25 9.69 -13.68
CA THR A 293 -7.11 10.40 -14.26
C THR A 293 -7.17 10.44 -15.79
N ALA A 294 -7.60 9.35 -16.42
CA ALA A 294 -7.81 9.29 -17.87
C ALA A 294 -9.02 10.13 -18.30
N GLU A 295 -10.12 10.12 -17.52
CA GLU A 295 -11.30 10.95 -17.80
C GLU A 295 -10.96 12.44 -17.74
N ILE A 296 -10.25 12.90 -16.71
CA ILE A 296 -9.80 14.29 -16.59
C ILE A 296 -8.87 14.66 -17.75
N ALA A 297 -7.89 13.80 -18.08
CA ALA A 297 -6.97 14.07 -19.18
C ALA A 297 -7.67 14.16 -20.54
N SER A 298 -8.75 13.41 -20.73
CA SER A 298 -9.52 13.40 -21.97
C SER A 298 -10.51 14.56 -22.10
N ALA A 299 -10.81 15.27 -21.00
CA ALA A 299 -11.88 16.29 -20.95
C ALA A 299 -11.67 17.41 -22.01
N VAL A 300 -10.42 17.82 -22.21
CA VAL A 300 -10.03 18.83 -23.21
C VAL A 300 -9.69 18.23 -24.57
N GLY A 301 -9.75 16.89 -24.72
CA GLY A 301 -9.43 16.18 -25.94
C GLY A 301 -10.59 16.05 -26.93
N ASN A 302 -10.30 15.51 -28.10
CA ASN A 302 -11.29 15.22 -29.12
C ASN A 302 -12.19 14.01 -28.72
N VAL A 303 -13.18 13.70 -29.55
CA VAL A 303 -14.15 12.61 -29.31
C VAL A 303 -13.45 11.26 -29.16
N HIS A 304 -12.35 11.01 -29.88
CA HIS A 304 -11.63 9.73 -29.80
C HIS A 304 -10.87 9.61 -28.47
N ALA A 305 -10.27 10.69 -27.98
CA ALA A 305 -9.64 10.74 -26.67
C ALA A 305 -10.66 10.44 -25.55
N LYS A 306 -11.83 11.08 -25.57
CA LYS A 306 -12.92 10.84 -24.63
C LYS A 306 -13.42 9.40 -24.68
N ARG A 307 -13.58 8.83 -25.89
CA ARG A 307 -13.95 7.42 -26.05
C ARG A 307 -12.89 6.47 -25.50
N SER A 308 -11.61 6.80 -25.66
CA SER A 308 -10.51 6.01 -25.12
C SER A 308 -10.56 5.98 -23.57
N ALA A 309 -10.74 7.12 -22.91
CA ALA A 309 -10.88 7.20 -21.47
C ALA A 309 -12.11 6.39 -20.97
N ARG A 310 -13.26 6.53 -21.65
CA ARG A 310 -14.47 5.75 -21.30
C ARG A 310 -14.30 4.25 -21.47
N ILE A 311 -13.52 3.78 -22.45
CA ILE A 311 -13.17 2.36 -22.57
C ILE A 311 -12.44 1.89 -21.32
N HIS A 312 -11.50 2.69 -20.78
CA HIS A 312 -10.80 2.39 -19.54
C HIS A 312 -11.77 2.29 -18.35
N SER A 313 -12.65 3.29 -18.19
CA SER A 313 -13.63 3.30 -17.12
C SER A 313 -14.61 2.12 -17.22
N LEU A 314 -15.15 1.87 -18.41
CA LEU A 314 -16.09 0.75 -18.64
C LEU A 314 -15.43 -0.62 -18.39
N PHE A 315 -14.18 -0.80 -18.83
CA PHE A 315 -13.43 -2.03 -18.59
C PHE A 315 -13.30 -2.31 -17.09
N ASN A 316 -12.92 -1.32 -16.28
CA ASN A 316 -12.80 -1.49 -14.84
C ASN A 316 -14.17 -1.72 -14.17
N ILE A 317 -15.20 -0.96 -14.53
CA ILE A 317 -16.55 -1.12 -13.97
C ILE A 317 -17.10 -2.52 -14.28
N ILE A 318 -16.99 -2.97 -15.54
CA ILE A 318 -17.46 -4.30 -15.94
C ILE A 318 -16.66 -5.40 -15.23
N GLY A 319 -15.33 -5.26 -15.18
CA GLY A 319 -14.45 -6.19 -14.48
C GLY A 319 -14.79 -6.32 -13.00
N VAL A 320 -14.97 -5.20 -12.31
CA VAL A 320 -15.36 -5.19 -10.88
C VAL A 320 -16.76 -5.77 -10.69
N THR A 321 -17.72 -5.40 -11.54
CA THR A 321 -19.08 -5.96 -11.46
C THR A 321 -19.06 -7.47 -11.62
N TRP A 322 -18.31 -7.97 -12.59
CA TRP A 322 -18.14 -9.41 -12.79
C TRP A 322 -17.47 -10.08 -11.59
N MET A 323 -16.41 -9.48 -11.07
CA MET A 323 -15.68 -10.01 -9.92
C MET A 323 -16.55 -10.05 -8.65
N LEU A 324 -17.44 -9.07 -8.44
CA LEU A 324 -18.38 -9.07 -7.32
C LEU A 324 -19.34 -10.26 -7.34
N LEU A 325 -19.70 -10.78 -8.53
CA LEU A 325 -20.57 -11.97 -8.65
C LEU A 325 -19.89 -13.25 -8.15
N VAL A 326 -18.58 -13.35 -8.28
CA VAL A 326 -17.77 -14.50 -7.89
C VAL A 326 -16.91 -14.25 -6.66
N PHE A 327 -17.09 -13.12 -6.00
CA PHE A 327 -16.19 -12.58 -4.99
C PHE A 327 -15.86 -13.58 -3.85
N PRO A 328 -16.83 -14.21 -3.17
CA PRO A 328 -16.54 -15.13 -2.06
C PRO A 328 -15.73 -16.35 -2.52
N TRP A 329 -16.08 -16.90 -3.69
CA TRP A 329 -15.36 -18.04 -4.26
C TRP A 329 -13.93 -17.64 -4.65
N PHE A 330 -13.76 -16.46 -5.25
CA PHE A 330 -12.48 -15.99 -5.73
C PHE A 330 -11.53 -15.64 -4.58
N THR A 331 -12.01 -14.98 -3.53
CA THR A 331 -11.20 -14.69 -2.32
C THR A 331 -10.75 -15.96 -1.62
N SER A 332 -11.64 -16.96 -1.49
CA SER A 332 -11.31 -18.26 -0.94
C SER A 332 -10.28 -19.02 -1.79
N MET A 333 -10.40 -18.97 -3.13
CA MET A 333 -9.43 -19.57 -4.05
C MET A 333 -8.05 -18.93 -3.90
N VAL A 334 -7.98 -17.60 -3.81
CA VAL A 334 -6.71 -16.89 -3.60
C VAL A 334 -6.11 -17.25 -2.26
N GLY A 335 -6.89 -17.32 -1.19
CA GLY A 335 -6.46 -17.77 0.13
C GLY A 335 -5.86 -19.18 0.07
N TYR A 336 -6.53 -20.09 -0.61
CA TYR A 336 -6.04 -21.46 -0.80
C TYR A 336 -4.70 -21.52 -1.56
N ILE A 337 -4.51 -20.68 -2.59
CA ILE A 337 -3.24 -20.62 -3.34
C ILE A 337 -2.09 -20.13 -2.44
N ILE A 338 -2.35 -19.22 -1.51
CA ILE A 338 -1.32 -18.64 -0.62
C ILE A 338 -0.96 -19.58 0.54
N GLY A 339 -1.95 -20.17 1.20
CA GLY A 339 -1.75 -20.92 2.44
C GLY A 339 -2.35 -22.33 2.45
N GLY A 340 -3.01 -22.78 1.37
CA GLY A 340 -3.75 -24.05 1.36
C GLY A 340 -4.81 -24.06 2.46
N ASP A 341 -4.95 -25.21 3.12
CA ASP A 341 -5.85 -25.36 4.28
C ASP A 341 -5.39 -24.59 5.53
N SER A 342 -4.17 -24.05 5.52
CA SER A 342 -3.58 -23.26 6.61
C SER A 342 -3.68 -21.76 6.38
N PHE A 343 -4.45 -21.30 5.38
CA PHE A 343 -4.64 -19.87 5.13
C PHE A 343 -5.38 -19.24 6.32
N ASP A 344 -4.71 -18.27 6.92
CA ASP A 344 -5.25 -17.48 8.02
C ASP A 344 -5.39 -16.02 7.57
N SER A 345 -6.63 -15.56 7.44
CA SER A 345 -6.95 -14.19 7.03
C SER A 345 -6.61 -13.15 8.11
N GLU A 346 -6.44 -13.57 9.36
CA GLU A 346 -6.02 -12.71 10.46
C GLU A 346 -4.48 -12.59 10.53
N ASN A 347 -3.75 -13.54 9.92
CA ASN A 347 -2.31 -13.41 9.75
C ASN A 347 -2.00 -12.35 8.69
N SER A 348 -1.46 -11.22 9.14
CA SER A 348 -1.21 -10.06 8.28
C SER A 348 -0.28 -10.33 7.09
N GLU A 349 0.67 -11.24 7.21
CA GLU A 349 1.58 -11.60 6.11
C GLU A 349 0.87 -12.43 5.04
N MET A 350 0.06 -13.41 5.45
CA MET A 350 -0.74 -14.21 4.54
C MET A 350 -1.83 -13.36 3.88
N ALA A 351 -2.53 -12.53 4.65
CA ALA A 351 -3.55 -11.62 4.15
C ALA A 351 -2.98 -10.65 3.11
N ASN A 352 -1.87 -9.98 3.40
CA ASN A 352 -1.22 -9.06 2.46
C ASN A 352 -0.74 -9.77 1.19
N SER A 353 -0.21 -11.00 1.30
CA SER A 353 0.18 -11.82 0.14
C SER A 353 -1.04 -12.21 -0.69
N GLY A 354 -2.15 -12.58 -0.04
CA GLY A 354 -3.43 -12.85 -0.68
C GLY A 354 -3.98 -11.65 -1.43
N ILE A 355 -3.92 -10.45 -0.82
CA ILE A 355 -4.35 -9.19 -1.43
C ILE A 355 -3.54 -8.86 -2.69
N ALA A 356 -2.22 -8.99 -2.63
CA ALA A 356 -1.37 -8.75 -3.80
C ALA A 356 -1.65 -9.74 -4.93
N LEU A 357 -1.89 -11.02 -4.62
CA LEU A 357 -2.26 -12.03 -5.60
C LEU A 357 -3.67 -11.75 -6.16
N PHE A 358 -4.65 -11.43 -5.30
CA PHE A 358 -6.00 -11.06 -5.70
C PHE A 358 -6.00 -9.91 -6.72
N ASN A 359 -5.20 -8.87 -6.47
CA ASN A 359 -5.06 -7.75 -7.39
C ASN A 359 -4.39 -8.14 -8.73
N THR A 360 -3.65 -9.25 -8.77
CA THR A 360 -2.94 -9.71 -9.97
C THR A 360 -3.84 -10.57 -10.87
N MET A 361 -4.70 -11.37 -10.28
CA MET A 361 -5.62 -12.28 -10.98
C MET A 361 -6.87 -11.59 -11.48
#